data_47b5c4b696545d3741a6caec8f99ce1a
#
_entry.id   47b5c4b696545d3741a6caec8f99ce1a
#
_cell.length_a   1.000
_cell.length_b   1.000
_cell.length_c   1.000
_cell.angle_alpha   90.00
_cell.angle_beta   90.00
_cell.angle_gamma   90.00
#
_symmetry.space_group_name_H-M   'P 1'
#
loop_
_entity.id
_entity.type
_entity.pdbx_description
1 polymer ?
#
loop_
_entity_poly.entity_id
_entity_poly.type
_entity_poly.pdbx_seq_one_letter_code
_entity_poly.pdbx_strand_id
1 'polypeptide(L)'
;LKLFFLRHGKTEWNLESRYQGAGGDSPLLPESYEEIKQAASYLKQFKFAHIYASPIKRARETARNVRKNLPGKPAISLLSRLEEFHLGKMEGMLFKEAAEKFPQEFDAFRNRPAEYQPVEIGGESFQQLIDRMTPAIQVIVHAHPGDQQNVLVVSHGAALNAEINALLGTSLAHLRDRGGLSNTSTTILETKDGGQSFQLVVWNKTDYLKRKLDPTDTI
;
A
#
# COMPACT_ATOMS: atom_id res chain seq x y z
N LEU A 1 -10.65 6.84 15.55
CA LEU A 1 -10.66 6.02 14.35
C LEU A 1 -9.29 5.41 14.11
N LYS A 2 -9.25 4.10 13.81
CA LYS A 2 -8.04 3.43 13.34
C LYS A 2 -8.16 3.06 11.88
N LEU A 3 -7.13 3.40 11.12
CA LEU A 3 -6.96 3.01 9.72
C LEU A 3 -5.95 1.86 9.65
N PHE A 4 -6.39 0.73 9.16
CA PHE A 4 -5.56 -0.45 8.90
C PHE A 4 -5.20 -0.46 7.43
N PHE A 5 -3.95 -0.26 7.11
CA PHE A 5 -3.43 -0.30 5.75
C PHE A 5 -2.84 -1.69 5.47
N LEU A 6 -3.37 -2.37 4.49
CA LEU A 6 -2.92 -3.70 4.06
C LEU A 6 -2.34 -3.61 2.64
N ARG A 7 -1.08 -3.96 2.47
CA ARG A 7 -0.51 -4.15 1.14
C ARG A 7 -1.05 -5.45 0.54
N HIS A 8 -1.35 -5.44 -0.75
CA HIS A 8 -1.80 -6.63 -1.48
C HIS A 8 -0.84 -7.83 -1.32
N GLY A 9 -1.36 -9.05 -1.53
CA GLY A 9 -0.58 -10.28 -1.53
C GLY A 9 0.50 -10.28 -2.62
N LYS A 10 1.52 -11.12 -2.45
CA LYS A 10 2.63 -11.25 -3.39
C LYS A 10 2.14 -11.74 -4.76
N THR A 11 2.65 -11.13 -5.81
CA THR A 11 2.33 -11.45 -7.21
C THR A 11 3.52 -12.06 -7.93
N GLU A 12 3.28 -12.60 -9.13
CA GLU A 12 4.34 -13.11 -10.00
C GLU A 12 5.41 -12.04 -10.27
N TRP A 13 5.02 -10.80 -10.59
CA TRP A 13 5.96 -9.71 -10.85
C TRP A 13 6.74 -9.27 -9.60
N ASN A 14 6.17 -9.40 -8.40
CA ASN A 14 6.96 -9.20 -7.19
C ASN A 14 8.09 -10.24 -7.08
N LEU A 15 7.76 -11.51 -7.33
CA LEU A 15 8.74 -12.60 -7.30
C LEU A 15 9.84 -12.42 -8.35
N GLU A 16 9.50 -11.88 -9.51
CA GLU A 16 10.45 -11.60 -10.60
C GLU A 16 11.28 -10.33 -10.37
N SER A 17 11.06 -9.56 -9.30
CA SER A 17 11.65 -8.23 -9.12
C SER A 17 11.36 -7.30 -10.31
N ARG A 18 10.10 -7.24 -10.71
CA ARG A 18 9.59 -6.44 -11.82
C ARG A 18 8.70 -5.32 -11.30
N TYR A 19 8.88 -4.11 -11.82
CA TYR A 19 8.01 -2.98 -11.51
C TYR A 19 6.56 -3.23 -11.92
N GLN A 20 5.66 -2.93 -11.01
CA GLN A 20 4.24 -3.13 -11.13
C GLN A 20 3.51 -1.94 -10.51
N GLY A 21 3.34 -0.89 -11.30
CA GLY A 21 2.63 0.32 -10.90
C GLY A 21 1.14 0.27 -11.25
N ALA A 22 0.54 1.44 -11.50
CA ALA A 22 -0.88 1.55 -11.85
C ALA A 22 -1.19 1.00 -13.25
N GLY A 23 -0.22 1.05 -14.16
CA GLY A 23 -0.38 0.55 -15.54
C GLY A 23 -0.09 -0.93 -15.72
N GLY A 24 0.45 -1.62 -14.70
CA GLY A 24 0.80 -3.03 -14.74
C GLY A 24 0.07 -3.85 -13.69
N ASP A 25 -0.19 -5.11 -14.00
CA ASP A 25 -0.77 -6.06 -13.07
C ASP A 25 -0.32 -7.48 -13.39
N SER A 26 -0.16 -8.29 -12.35
CA SER A 26 0.14 -9.71 -12.45
C SER A 26 -0.64 -10.50 -11.41
N PRO A 27 -0.87 -11.81 -11.62
CA PRO A 27 -1.64 -12.62 -10.68
C PRO A 27 -0.98 -12.70 -9.31
N LEU A 28 -1.80 -12.82 -8.27
CA LEU A 28 -1.35 -13.29 -6.97
C LEU A 28 -0.75 -14.68 -7.10
N LEU A 29 0.36 -14.92 -6.39
CA LEU A 29 0.91 -16.27 -6.29
C LEU A 29 -0.10 -17.19 -5.57
N PRO A 30 -0.12 -18.50 -5.87
CA PRO A 30 -0.98 -19.45 -5.17
C PRO A 30 -0.81 -19.39 -3.64
N GLU A 31 0.41 -19.23 -3.14
CA GLU A 31 0.76 -19.13 -1.72
C GLU A 31 0.18 -17.86 -1.07
N SER A 32 0.03 -16.80 -1.85
CA SER A 32 -0.49 -15.52 -1.35
C SER A 32 -1.92 -15.63 -0.83
N TYR A 33 -2.72 -16.53 -1.35
CA TYR A 33 -4.08 -16.76 -0.85
C TYR A 33 -4.09 -17.31 0.59
N GLU A 34 -3.10 -18.15 0.93
CA GLU A 34 -2.94 -18.63 2.32
C GLU A 34 -2.41 -17.52 3.22
N GLU A 35 -1.45 -16.71 2.76
CA GLU A 35 -0.94 -15.56 3.49
C GLU A 35 -2.04 -14.52 3.76
N ILE A 36 -2.93 -14.28 2.80
CA ILE A 36 -4.10 -13.41 2.97
C ILE A 36 -5.05 -13.96 4.06
N LYS A 37 -5.22 -15.28 4.16
CA LYS A 37 -5.98 -15.90 5.27
C LYS A 37 -5.28 -15.69 6.62
N GLN A 38 -3.96 -15.78 6.65
CA GLN A 38 -3.17 -15.52 7.88
C GLN A 38 -3.33 -14.07 8.33
N ALA A 39 -3.25 -13.10 7.40
CA ALA A 39 -3.54 -11.70 7.69
C ALA A 39 -4.99 -11.51 8.18
N ALA A 40 -5.95 -12.14 7.52
CA ALA A 40 -7.35 -12.08 7.93
C ALA A 40 -7.58 -12.71 9.32
N SER A 41 -6.83 -13.75 9.68
CA SER A 41 -6.87 -14.36 11.02
C SER A 41 -6.37 -13.41 12.11
N TYR A 42 -5.39 -12.57 11.81
CA TYR A 42 -5.00 -11.46 12.69
C TYR A 42 -6.07 -10.38 12.71
N LEU A 43 -6.58 -9.97 11.56
CA LEU A 43 -7.53 -8.86 11.43
C LEU A 43 -8.91 -9.17 12.02
N LYS A 44 -9.35 -10.44 12.09
CA LYS A 44 -10.69 -10.82 12.60
C LYS A 44 -10.95 -10.46 14.06
N GLN A 45 -9.92 -10.17 14.85
CA GLN A 45 -10.07 -9.68 16.23
C GLN A 45 -10.61 -8.24 16.29
N PHE A 46 -10.56 -7.50 15.16
CA PHE A 46 -11.05 -6.14 15.04
C PHE A 46 -12.37 -6.14 14.28
N LYS A 47 -13.30 -5.29 14.70
CA LYS A 47 -14.55 -5.07 13.98
C LYS A 47 -14.33 -3.92 12.98
N PHE A 48 -14.41 -4.21 11.69
CA PHE A 48 -14.29 -3.22 10.64
C PHE A 48 -15.65 -2.68 10.22
N ALA A 49 -15.78 -1.35 10.13
CA ALA A 49 -16.96 -0.67 9.61
C ALA A 49 -17.04 -0.80 8.07
N HIS A 50 -15.89 -0.74 7.39
CA HIS A 50 -15.81 -0.76 5.93
C HIS A 50 -14.43 -1.20 5.44
N ILE A 51 -14.35 -1.62 4.19
CA ILE A 51 -13.10 -1.89 3.46
C ILE A 51 -13.06 -0.97 2.24
N TYR A 52 -11.98 -0.22 2.10
CA TYR A 52 -11.67 0.53 0.88
C TYR A 52 -10.50 -0.14 0.19
N ALA A 53 -10.55 -0.26 -1.13
CA ALA A 53 -9.49 -0.93 -1.88
C ALA A 53 -9.19 -0.22 -3.20
N SER A 54 -7.93 -0.30 -3.63
CA SER A 54 -7.55 -0.02 -5.00
C SER A 54 -8.32 -0.94 -5.96
N PRO A 55 -8.81 -0.43 -7.11
CA PRO A 55 -9.50 -1.25 -8.11
C PRO A 55 -8.57 -2.20 -8.86
N ILE A 56 -7.25 -2.00 -8.78
CA ILE A 56 -6.27 -2.88 -9.45
C ILE A 56 -6.42 -4.31 -8.91
N LYS A 57 -6.43 -5.29 -9.81
CA LYS A 57 -6.86 -6.66 -9.53
C LYS A 57 -6.16 -7.29 -8.31
N ARG A 58 -4.84 -7.18 -8.18
CA ARG A 58 -4.09 -7.72 -7.03
C ARG A 58 -4.56 -7.19 -5.68
N ALA A 59 -4.87 -5.89 -5.57
CA ALA A 59 -5.40 -5.29 -4.34
C ALA A 59 -6.88 -5.64 -4.12
N ARG A 60 -7.68 -5.60 -5.16
CA ARG A 60 -9.09 -5.98 -5.12
C ARG A 60 -9.29 -7.44 -4.73
N GLU A 61 -8.49 -8.36 -5.28
CA GLU A 61 -8.52 -9.79 -4.92
C GLU A 61 -8.08 -10.00 -3.47
N THR A 62 -7.04 -9.29 -3.02
CA THR A 62 -6.61 -9.32 -1.61
C THR A 62 -7.76 -8.87 -0.70
N ALA A 63 -8.40 -7.73 -0.98
CA ALA A 63 -9.51 -7.22 -0.18
C ALA A 63 -10.70 -8.21 -0.12
N ARG A 64 -11.06 -8.81 -1.26
CA ARG A 64 -12.15 -9.80 -1.34
C ARG A 64 -11.85 -11.05 -0.51
N ASN A 65 -10.61 -11.55 -0.56
CA ASN A 65 -10.23 -12.74 0.18
C ASN A 65 -10.07 -12.48 1.68
N VAL A 66 -9.56 -11.32 2.09
CA VAL A 66 -9.59 -10.90 3.51
C VAL A 66 -11.04 -10.83 4.01
N ARG A 67 -11.94 -10.15 3.27
CA ARG A 67 -13.35 -9.99 3.63
C ARG A 67 -14.06 -11.32 3.92
N LYS A 68 -13.77 -12.37 3.14
CA LYS A 68 -14.39 -13.70 3.33
C LYS A 68 -14.20 -14.24 4.75
N ASN A 69 -13.09 -13.88 5.40
CA ASN A 69 -12.68 -14.37 6.71
C ASN A 69 -12.92 -13.36 7.84
N LEU A 70 -13.43 -12.16 7.53
CA LEU A 70 -13.75 -11.14 8.55
C LEU A 70 -15.18 -11.31 9.08
N PRO A 71 -15.40 -11.11 10.40
CA PRO A 71 -16.75 -11.04 10.98
C PRO A 71 -17.58 -9.95 10.32
N GLY A 72 -18.85 -10.22 10.11
CA GLY A 72 -19.81 -9.26 9.55
C GLY A 72 -19.61 -8.96 8.06
N LYS A 73 -18.55 -9.46 7.44
CA LYS A 73 -18.25 -9.27 6.02
C LYS A 73 -18.46 -7.81 5.55
N PRO A 74 -17.69 -6.85 6.07
CA PRO A 74 -17.89 -5.42 5.80
C PRO A 74 -17.95 -5.13 4.30
N ALA A 75 -18.68 -4.10 3.89
CA ALA A 75 -18.78 -3.72 2.49
C ALA A 75 -17.41 -3.28 1.94
N ILE A 76 -17.19 -3.47 0.63
CA ILE A 76 -15.98 -3.03 -0.08
C ILE A 76 -16.36 -1.90 -1.04
N SER A 77 -15.64 -0.78 -0.96
CA SER A 77 -15.67 0.28 -1.95
C SER A 77 -14.32 0.37 -2.67
N LEU A 78 -14.35 0.45 -3.99
CA LEU A 78 -13.16 0.59 -4.82
C LEU A 78 -12.91 2.07 -5.09
N LEU A 79 -11.69 2.54 -4.83
CA LEU A 79 -11.28 3.93 -5.03
C LEU A 79 -10.02 3.98 -5.90
N SER A 80 -10.11 4.59 -7.09
CA SER A 80 -8.98 4.74 -8.01
C SER A 80 -7.83 5.55 -7.40
N ARG A 81 -8.13 6.48 -6.50
CA ARG A 81 -7.12 7.25 -5.78
C ARG A 81 -6.22 6.41 -4.84
N LEU A 82 -6.57 5.13 -4.60
CA LEU A 82 -5.75 4.17 -3.84
C LEU A 82 -4.85 3.30 -4.74
N GLU A 83 -4.75 3.59 -6.03
CA GLU A 83 -3.87 2.86 -6.95
C GLU A 83 -2.39 3.10 -6.64
N GLU A 84 -1.54 2.20 -7.16
CA GLU A 84 -0.08 2.35 -7.10
C GLU A 84 0.39 3.55 -7.93
N PHE A 85 1.66 3.92 -7.81
CA PHE A 85 2.29 4.91 -8.67
C PHE A 85 2.11 4.60 -10.15
N HIS A 86 1.89 5.63 -10.96
CA HIS A 86 2.13 5.56 -12.39
C HIS A 86 3.63 5.63 -12.63
N LEU A 87 4.22 4.53 -13.07
CA LEU A 87 5.68 4.41 -13.23
C LEU A 87 6.17 4.76 -14.65
N GLY A 88 5.23 5.10 -15.55
CA GLY A 88 5.56 5.49 -16.93
C GLY A 88 6.37 4.40 -17.64
N LYS A 89 7.51 4.77 -18.22
CA LYS A 89 8.36 3.84 -18.99
C LYS A 89 9.00 2.72 -18.16
N MET A 90 9.03 2.83 -16.82
CA MET A 90 9.53 1.75 -15.96
C MET A 90 8.49 0.65 -15.73
N GLU A 91 7.24 0.85 -16.12
CA GLU A 91 6.16 -0.13 -15.96
C GLU A 91 6.52 -1.47 -16.62
N GLY A 92 6.44 -2.56 -15.87
CA GLY A 92 6.73 -3.90 -16.36
C GLY A 92 8.22 -4.25 -16.54
N MET A 93 9.14 -3.32 -16.30
CA MET A 93 10.57 -3.60 -16.39
C MET A 93 11.06 -4.39 -15.16
N LEU A 94 12.02 -5.29 -15.38
CA LEU A 94 12.82 -5.81 -14.28
C LEU A 94 13.57 -4.66 -13.58
N PHE A 95 13.79 -4.77 -12.28
CA PHE A 95 14.53 -3.73 -11.53
C PHE A 95 15.91 -3.48 -12.14
N LYS A 96 16.59 -4.56 -12.60
CA LYS A 96 17.89 -4.45 -13.28
C LYS A 96 17.80 -3.64 -14.57
N GLU A 97 16.78 -3.90 -15.40
CA GLU A 97 16.57 -3.17 -16.65
C GLU A 97 16.25 -1.68 -16.39
N ALA A 98 15.42 -1.39 -15.40
CA ALA A 98 15.10 -0.01 -15.01
C ALA A 98 16.36 0.72 -14.50
N ALA A 99 17.19 0.06 -13.68
CA ALA A 99 18.45 0.62 -13.20
C ALA A 99 19.46 0.93 -14.33
N GLU A 100 19.48 0.09 -15.37
CA GLU A 100 20.35 0.30 -16.53
C GLU A 100 19.83 1.41 -17.47
N LYS A 101 18.50 1.45 -17.71
CA LYS A 101 17.89 2.38 -18.67
C LYS A 101 17.58 3.75 -18.07
N PHE A 102 17.20 3.81 -16.81
CA PHE A 102 16.77 5.00 -16.08
C PHE A 102 17.44 5.07 -14.70
N PRO A 103 18.78 5.14 -14.63
CA PRO A 103 19.52 5.02 -13.37
C PRO A 103 19.17 6.11 -12.36
N GLN A 104 18.92 7.33 -12.82
CA GLN A 104 18.58 8.45 -11.94
C GLN A 104 17.17 8.30 -11.34
N GLU A 105 16.16 8.00 -12.16
CA GLU A 105 14.80 7.79 -11.73
C GLU A 105 14.68 6.54 -10.86
N PHE A 106 15.38 5.47 -11.22
CA PHE A 106 15.40 4.23 -10.43
C PHE A 106 15.96 4.47 -9.03
N ASP A 107 17.12 5.12 -8.91
CA ASP A 107 17.72 5.41 -7.62
C ASP A 107 16.92 6.42 -6.81
N ALA A 108 16.45 7.51 -7.44
CA ALA A 108 15.64 8.51 -6.77
C ALA A 108 14.31 7.94 -6.24
N PHE A 109 13.61 7.14 -7.03
CA PHE A 109 12.37 6.48 -6.60
C PHE A 109 12.56 5.60 -5.36
N ARG A 110 13.68 4.91 -5.26
CA ARG A 110 13.97 3.97 -4.17
C ARG A 110 14.60 4.63 -2.94
N ASN A 111 15.45 5.62 -3.14
CA ASN A 111 16.34 6.13 -2.09
C ASN A 111 16.20 7.63 -1.82
N ARG A 112 15.75 8.43 -2.80
CA ARG A 112 15.74 9.90 -2.71
C ARG A 112 14.43 10.49 -3.23
N PRO A 113 13.29 10.22 -2.55
CA PRO A 113 11.96 10.61 -3.03
C PRO A 113 11.81 12.09 -3.38
N ALA A 114 12.48 12.99 -2.65
CA ALA A 114 12.44 14.44 -2.92
C ALA A 114 13.11 14.83 -4.25
N GLU A 115 14.02 13.99 -4.76
CA GLU A 115 14.73 14.21 -6.02
C GLU A 115 14.11 13.44 -7.20
N TYR A 116 13.08 12.63 -6.95
CA TYR A 116 12.44 11.86 -8.00
C TYR A 116 11.64 12.75 -8.95
N GLN A 117 12.13 12.86 -10.18
CA GLN A 117 11.59 13.71 -11.26
C GLN A 117 11.17 12.83 -12.45
N PRO A 118 9.96 12.22 -12.42
CA PRO A 118 9.57 11.22 -13.41
C PRO A 118 9.01 11.78 -14.73
N VAL A 119 9.17 13.06 -15.03
CA VAL A 119 8.57 13.71 -16.22
C VAL A 119 9.03 13.05 -17.50
N GLU A 120 10.34 12.78 -17.66
CA GLU A 120 10.93 12.17 -18.86
C GLU A 120 10.46 10.73 -19.11
N ILE A 121 10.11 10.03 -18.06
CA ILE A 121 9.56 8.68 -18.15
C ILE A 121 8.03 8.63 -18.17
N GLY A 122 7.36 9.78 -18.06
CA GLY A 122 5.90 9.86 -18.01
C GLY A 122 5.29 9.25 -16.74
N GLY A 123 6.02 9.31 -15.64
CA GLY A 123 5.59 8.78 -14.35
C GLY A 123 4.93 9.81 -13.43
N GLU A 124 4.47 9.35 -12.28
CA GLU A 124 3.86 10.15 -11.20
C GLU A 124 4.91 10.44 -10.13
N SER A 125 5.04 11.70 -9.69
CA SER A 125 5.92 12.07 -8.58
C SER A 125 5.34 11.68 -7.22
N PHE A 126 6.17 11.66 -6.17
CA PHE A 126 5.70 11.44 -4.80
C PHE A 126 4.67 12.49 -4.36
N GLN A 127 4.88 13.76 -4.73
CA GLN A 127 3.91 14.80 -4.40
C GLN A 127 2.58 14.59 -5.10
N GLN A 128 2.57 14.25 -6.38
CA GLN A 128 1.34 13.96 -7.12
C GLN A 128 0.57 12.77 -6.53
N LEU A 129 1.28 11.73 -6.09
CA LEU A 129 0.65 10.60 -5.39
C LEU A 129 -0.01 11.06 -4.09
N ILE A 130 0.70 11.80 -3.25
CA ILE A 130 0.19 12.32 -1.97
C ILE A 130 -1.02 13.23 -2.23
N ASP A 131 -0.96 14.12 -3.22
CA ASP A 131 -2.03 15.04 -3.58
C ASP A 131 -3.32 14.31 -4.01
N ARG A 132 -3.22 13.07 -4.55
CA ARG A 132 -4.42 12.28 -4.86
C ARG A 132 -4.87 11.35 -3.74
N MET A 133 -3.94 10.80 -2.95
CA MET A 133 -4.27 9.84 -1.89
C MET A 133 -4.77 10.51 -0.61
N THR A 134 -4.09 11.53 -0.13
CA THR A 134 -4.46 12.21 1.12
C THR A 134 -5.92 12.68 1.13
N PRO A 135 -6.45 13.36 0.08
CA PRO A 135 -7.87 13.69 0.05
C PRO A 135 -8.80 12.47 0.10
N ALA A 136 -8.40 11.34 -0.50
CA ALA A 136 -9.19 10.11 -0.42
C ALA A 136 -9.21 9.54 1.00
N ILE A 137 -8.07 9.55 1.70
CA ILE A 137 -8.00 9.14 3.11
C ILE A 137 -8.83 10.08 3.99
N GLN A 138 -8.79 11.39 3.74
CA GLN A 138 -9.62 12.36 4.47
C GLN A 138 -11.12 12.11 4.28
N VAL A 139 -11.56 11.79 3.06
CA VAL A 139 -12.96 11.39 2.79
C VAL A 139 -13.32 10.14 3.58
N ILE A 140 -12.44 9.13 3.63
CA ILE A 140 -12.65 7.91 4.44
C ILE A 140 -12.79 8.27 5.92
N VAL A 141 -11.90 9.10 6.46
CA VAL A 141 -11.95 9.53 7.88
C VAL A 141 -13.28 10.22 8.18
N HIS A 142 -13.71 11.17 7.35
CA HIS A 142 -14.98 11.89 7.55
C HIS A 142 -16.23 11.00 7.41
N ALA A 143 -16.16 9.95 6.62
CA ALA A 143 -17.23 8.97 6.50
C ALA A 143 -17.36 8.06 7.74
N HIS A 144 -16.36 8.05 8.62
CA HIS A 144 -16.31 7.20 9.82
C HIS A 144 -15.96 8.02 11.08
N PRO A 145 -16.84 8.92 11.54
CA PRO A 145 -16.54 9.91 12.57
C PRO A 145 -16.45 9.35 14.00
N GLY A 146 -16.39 8.05 14.20
CA GLY A 146 -16.37 7.42 15.53
C GLY A 146 -14.97 7.05 15.99
N ASP A 147 -14.58 7.46 17.20
CA ASP A 147 -13.26 7.20 17.78
C ASP A 147 -12.91 5.70 17.93
N GLN A 148 -13.92 4.86 18.07
CA GLN A 148 -13.77 3.41 18.25
C GLN A 148 -13.95 2.61 16.93
N GLN A 149 -14.05 3.27 15.79
CA GLN A 149 -14.20 2.59 14.51
C GLN A 149 -12.85 2.14 13.95
N ASN A 150 -12.87 1.03 13.20
CA ASN A 150 -11.76 0.56 12.38
C ASN A 150 -12.19 0.49 10.92
N VAL A 151 -11.32 0.92 10.04
CA VAL A 151 -11.47 0.84 8.58
C VAL A 151 -10.25 0.15 7.99
N LEU A 152 -10.47 -0.74 7.04
CA LEU A 152 -9.41 -1.41 6.30
C LEU A 152 -9.20 -0.74 4.94
N VAL A 153 -7.97 -0.39 4.62
CA VAL A 153 -7.55 0.17 3.32
C VAL A 153 -6.57 -0.78 2.67
N VAL A 154 -6.94 -1.34 1.52
CA VAL A 154 -6.10 -2.29 0.78
C VAL A 154 -5.52 -1.62 -0.46
N SER A 155 -4.20 -1.53 -0.53
CA SER A 155 -3.51 -0.83 -1.61
C SER A 155 -2.12 -1.44 -1.88
N HIS A 156 -1.14 -0.66 -2.27
CA HIS A 156 0.12 -1.09 -2.85
C HIS A 156 1.32 -0.64 -2.02
N GLY A 157 2.49 -1.22 -2.30
CA GLY A 157 3.67 -1.04 -1.47
C GLY A 157 4.23 0.37 -1.46
N ALA A 158 4.54 0.92 -2.62
CA ALA A 158 5.14 2.25 -2.72
C ALA A 158 4.13 3.35 -2.41
N ALA A 159 2.89 3.22 -2.90
CA ALA A 159 1.83 4.19 -2.63
C ALA A 159 1.51 4.28 -1.14
N LEU A 160 1.31 3.15 -0.45
CA LEU A 160 1.06 3.15 1.00
C LEU A 160 2.25 3.67 1.79
N ASN A 161 3.48 3.31 1.39
CA ASN A 161 4.68 3.82 2.06
C ASN A 161 4.73 5.36 2.01
N ALA A 162 4.53 5.94 0.84
CA ALA A 162 4.53 7.38 0.66
C ALA A 162 3.39 8.06 1.45
N GLU A 163 2.16 7.58 1.28
CA GLU A 163 0.98 8.18 1.90
C GLU A 163 1.01 8.08 3.43
N ILE A 164 1.31 6.90 3.99
CA ILE A 164 1.36 6.71 5.45
C ILE A 164 2.40 7.65 6.08
N ASN A 165 3.59 7.77 5.48
CA ASN A 165 4.61 8.69 5.96
C ASN A 165 4.18 10.15 5.83
N ALA A 166 3.49 10.54 4.74
CA ALA A 166 2.93 11.88 4.58
C ALA A 166 1.88 12.20 5.64
N LEU A 167 0.96 11.28 5.94
CA LEU A 167 -0.02 11.41 7.02
C LEU A 167 0.62 11.57 8.40
N LEU A 168 1.81 11.00 8.60
CA LEU A 168 2.62 11.16 9.81
C LEU A 168 3.44 12.47 9.83
N GLY A 169 3.31 13.34 8.82
CA GLY A 169 4.04 14.60 8.72
C GLY A 169 5.49 14.47 8.29
N THR A 170 5.88 13.34 7.72
CA THR A 170 7.23 13.09 7.21
C THR A 170 7.44 13.85 5.89
N SER A 171 8.55 14.57 5.77
CA SER A 171 8.89 15.28 4.52
C SER A 171 9.25 14.32 3.39
N LEU A 172 9.17 14.79 2.13
CA LEU A 172 9.48 13.98 0.95
C LEU A 172 10.86 13.31 1.04
N ALA A 173 11.87 14.01 1.54
CA ALA A 173 13.23 13.49 1.66
C ALA A 173 13.36 12.26 2.56
N HIS A 174 12.43 12.10 3.51
CA HIS A 174 12.48 11.10 4.57
C HIS A 174 11.41 9.99 4.45
N LEU A 175 10.63 9.96 3.34
CA LEU A 175 9.55 8.98 3.17
C LEU A 175 10.02 7.51 3.21
N ARG A 176 11.29 7.26 2.90
CA ARG A 176 11.87 5.90 2.89
C ARG A 176 12.59 5.50 4.17
N ASP A 177 12.73 6.40 5.14
CA ASP A 177 13.55 6.17 6.36
C ASP A 177 13.03 5.02 7.22
N ARG A 178 11.71 4.74 7.21
CA ARG A 178 11.12 3.60 7.92
C ARG A 178 11.22 2.26 7.20
N GLY A 179 11.86 2.23 6.02
CA GLY A 179 11.88 1.06 5.14
C GLY A 179 10.57 0.86 4.37
N GLY A 180 10.55 -0.16 3.54
CA GLY A 180 9.39 -0.51 2.71
C GLY A 180 8.31 -1.28 3.47
N LEU A 181 7.20 -1.54 2.79
CA LEU A 181 6.13 -2.39 3.29
C LEU A 181 6.18 -3.74 2.58
N SER A 182 6.11 -4.82 3.34
CA SER A 182 6.12 -6.19 2.81
C SER A 182 4.76 -6.55 2.21
N ASN A 183 4.74 -7.49 1.25
CA ASN A 183 3.48 -8.05 0.77
C ASN A 183 2.65 -8.62 1.93
N THR A 184 1.36 -8.37 1.90
CA THR A 184 0.40 -8.83 2.93
C THR A 184 0.69 -8.27 4.33
N SER A 185 1.52 -7.23 4.46
CA SER A 185 1.77 -6.55 5.75
C SER A 185 0.63 -5.62 6.13
N THR A 186 0.46 -5.42 7.43
CA THR A 186 -0.50 -4.47 8.01
C THR A 186 0.23 -3.33 8.73
N THR A 187 -0.13 -2.09 8.39
CA THR A 187 0.29 -0.88 9.12
C THR A 187 -0.96 -0.22 9.70
N ILE A 188 -0.89 0.28 10.93
CA ILE A 188 -2.05 0.86 11.62
C ILE A 188 -1.73 2.29 12.04
N LEU A 189 -2.56 3.22 11.59
CA LEU A 189 -2.59 4.60 12.10
C LEU A 189 -3.84 4.84 12.93
N GLU A 190 -3.75 5.72 13.90
CA GLU A 190 -4.86 6.23 14.69
C GLU A 190 -4.99 7.75 14.52
N THR A 191 -6.21 8.23 14.35
CA THR A 191 -6.56 9.65 14.47
C THR A 191 -7.65 9.84 15.53
N LYS A 192 -7.54 10.90 16.33
CA LYS A 192 -8.49 11.27 17.41
C LYS A 192 -9.12 12.66 17.19
N ASP A 193 -8.71 13.34 16.12
CA ASP A 193 -9.06 14.73 15.82
C ASP A 193 -9.72 14.89 14.42
N GLY A 194 -10.35 13.81 13.92
CA GLY A 194 -11.01 13.83 12.63
C GLY A 194 -10.06 13.88 11.44
N GLY A 195 -8.83 13.36 11.61
CA GLY A 195 -7.84 13.29 10.53
C GLY A 195 -6.94 14.52 10.41
N GLN A 196 -6.94 15.41 11.39
CA GLN A 196 -5.99 16.54 11.41
C GLN A 196 -4.58 16.05 11.72
N SER A 197 -4.45 15.04 12.57
CA SER A 197 -3.20 14.37 12.86
C SER A 197 -3.37 12.85 12.94
N PHE A 198 -2.26 12.14 12.71
CA PHE A 198 -2.21 10.68 12.79
C PHE A 198 -1.05 10.22 13.66
N GLN A 199 -1.26 9.13 14.38
CA GLN A 199 -0.23 8.47 15.20
C GLN A 199 0.00 7.07 14.67
N LEU A 200 1.27 6.68 14.56
CA LEU A 200 1.66 5.32 14.18
C LEU A 200 1.43 4.37 15.36
N VAL A 201 0.60 3.36 15.17
CA VAL A 201 0.33 2.30 16.15
C VAL A 201 1.15 1.05 15.83
N VAL A 202 1.19 0.66 14.56
CA VAL A 202 1.92 -0.53 14.07
C VAL A 202 2.49 -0.21 12.70
N TRP A 203 3.76 -0.58 12.48
CA TRP A 203 4.42 -0.47 11.17
C TRP A 203 4.73 -1.85 10.61
N ASN A 204 4.34 -2.09 9.35
CA ASN A 204 4.74 -3.24 8.54
C ASN A 204 4.67 -4.59 9.28
N LYS A 205 3.56 -4.86 9.98
CA LYS A 205 3.37 -6.10 10.74
C LYS A 205 3.21 -7.30 9.80
N THR A 206 4.03 -8.31 10.01
CA THR A 206 4.07 -9.56 9.21
C THR A 206 4.23 -10.82 10.05
N ASP A 207 4.29 -10.71 11.38
CA ASP A 207 4.53 -11.81 12.30
C ASP A 207 3.42 -12.90 12.31
N TYR A 208 2.28 -12.62 11.69
CA TYR A 208 1.24 -13.61 11.43
C TYR A 208 1.52 -14.48 10.18
N LEU A 209 2.48 -14.09 9.32
CA LEU A 209 2.88 -14.87 8.17
C LEU A 209 3.79 -16.03 8.61
N LYS A 210 3.48 -17.25 8.18
CA LYS A 210 4.20 -18.47 8.60
C LYS A 210 5.52 -18.67 7.87
N ARG A 211 5.67 -18.08 6.67
CA ARG A 211 6.93 -18.18 5.92
C ARG A 211 7.90 -17.08 6.33
N LYS A 212 9.17 -17.33 6.09
CA LYS A 212 10.21 -16.29 6.16
C LYS A 212 10.09 -15.35 4.97
N LEU A 213 10.15 -14.04 5.23
CA LEU A 213 10.20 -13.03 4.18
C LEU A 213 11.55 -13.05 3.45
N ASP A 214 11.53 -12.67 2.18
CA ASP A 214 12.71 -12.52 1.34
C ASP A 214 12.75 -11.12 0.68
N PRO A 215 13.87 -10.72 0.03
CA PRO A 215 14.00 -9.40 -0.57
C PRO A 215 12.93 -9.03 -1.61
N THR A 216 12.26 -10.01 -2.23
CA THR A 216 11.20 -9.77 -3.22
C THR A 216 9.86 -9.39 -2.59
N ASP A 217 9.73 -9.48 -1.27
CA ASP A 217 8.53 -9.07 -0.53
C ASP A 217 8.39 -7.56 -0.39
N THR A 218 9.47 -6.80 -0.58
CA THR A 218 9.50 -5.35 -0.30
C THR A 218 9.99 -4.58 -1.54
N ILE A 219 9.55 -3.33 -1.68
CA ILE A 219 9.98 -2.42 -2.75
C ILE A 219 10.49 -1.12 -2.12
#